data_837f5e9b915c4922620c76e332b67dda
#
_entry.id   837f5e9b915c4922620c76e332b67dda
#
_cell.length_a   1.000
_cell.length_b   1.000
_cell.length_c   1.000
_cell.angle_alpha   90.00
_cell.angle_beta   90.00
_cell.angle_gamma   90.00
#
_symmetry.space_group_name_H-M   'P 1'
#
loop_
_entity.id
_entity.type
_entity.pdbx_description
1 polymer ?
#
loop_
_entity_poly.entity_id
_entity_poly.type
_entity_poly.pdbx_seq_one_letter_code
_entity_poly.pdbx_strand_id
1 'polypeptide(L)'
;AQVLHNRSVEMAKKYNVDLEVVSSFTRNPGTKVKEGSNMEKLNVSGVARDNNCARVAIINLNDTPGTAFKVFSLMAKHNVNIDIILQSVGRDNKKSISFTIRQDDAERVAGILRDAKEMLDYEDVSINTKVAKVSIVGAGMASAAGVASKMFEALAGAGINIRMISTSEIKISVLINEEDSEKAVKAIHDQFFGD
;
A
#
# COMPACT_ATOMS: atom_id res chain seq x y z
N ALA A 1 -1.00 6.55 -16.15
CA ALA A 1 -0.11 7.50 -16.86
C ALA A 1 0.56 8.41 -15.83
N GLN A 2 1.87 8.50 -15.82
CA GLN A 2 2.62 9.40 -14.94
C GLN A 2 2.77 10.76 -15.65
N VAL A 3 1.74 11.58 -15.60
CA VAL A 3 1.73 12.91 -16.25
C VAL A 3 2.29 13.99 -15.33
N LEU A 4 2.06 13.87 -14.03
CA LEU A 4 2.59 14.79 -13.01
C LEU A 4 3.51 14.05 -12.04
N HIS A 5 4.63 14.68 -11.70
CA HIS A 5 5.49 14.18 -10.64
C HIS A 5 4.91 14.57 -9.27
N ASN A 6 4.86 13.64 -8.31
CA ASN A 6 4.27 13.87 -6.98
C ASN A 6 4.80 15.13 -6.30
N ARG A 7 6.11 15.38 -6.40
CA ARG A 7 6.74 16.57 -5.81
C ARG A 7 6.22 17.89 -6.41
N SER A 8 5.85 17.90 -7.70
CA SER A 8 5.26 19.09 -8.33
C SER A 8 3.87 19.37 -7.76
N VAL A 9 3.08 18.33 -7.50
CA VAL A 9 1.76 18.45 -6.88
C VAL A 9 1.88 18.92 -5.42
N GLU A 10 2.83 18.38 -4.65
CA GLU A 10 3.12 18.81 -3.28
C GLU A 10 3.54 20.27 -3.22
N MET A 11 4.40 20.71 -4.14
CA MET A 11 4.83 22.12 -4.20
C MET A 11 3.67 23.04 -4.57
N ALA A 12 2.85 22.65 -5.55
CA ALA A 12 1.65 23.40 -5.91
C ALA A 12 0.70 23.56 -4.72
N LYS A 13 0.46 22.49 -3.96
CA LYS A 13 -0.34 22.53 -2.73
C LYS A 13 0.29 23.46 -1.69
N LYS A 14 1.59 23.34 -1.43
CA LYS A 14 2.31 24.15 -0.43
C LYS A 14 2.22 25.65 -0.72
N TYR A 15 2.23 26.04 -1.99
CA TYR A 15 2.19 27.45 -2.43
C TYR A 15 0.81 27.89 -2.93
N ASN A 16 -0.22 27.04 -2.75
CA ASN A 16 -1.61 27.30 -3.18
C ASN A 16 -1.70 27.69 -4.68
N VAL A 17 -1.04 26.93 -5.54
CA VAL A 17 -1.01 27.13 -6.99
C VAL A 17 -1.89 26.10 -7.67
N ASP A 18 -2.88 26.56 -8.43
CA ASP A 18 -3.69 25.68 -9.28
C ASP A 18 -2.86 25.17 -10.46
N LEU A 19 -2.97 23.87 -10.76
CA LEU A 19 -2.34 23.25 -11.92
C LEU A 19 -3.41 22.88 -12.94
N GLU A 20 -3.07 23.00 -14.22
CA GLU A 20 -3.90 22.46 -15.31
C GLU A 20 -3.05 21.57 -16.23
N VAL A 21 -3.54 20.35 -16.47
CA VAL A 21 -2.90 19.40 -17.38
C VAL A 21 -3.67 19.41 -18.69
N VAL A 22 -3.04 19.89 -19.74
CA VAL A 22 -3.62 20.02 -21.07
C VAL A 22 -2.85 19.19 -22.10
N SER A 23 -3.52 18.80 -23.17
CA SER A 23 -2.85 18.19 -24.32
C SER A 23 -2.02 19.23 -25.07
N SER A 24 -0.73 18.93 -25.31
CA SER A 24 0.16 19.78 -26.11
C SER A 24 -0.28 19.87 -27.58
N PHE A 25 -1.08 18.93 -28.06
CA PHE A 25 -1.54 18.86 -29.44
C PHE A 25 -2.86 19.61 -29.68
N THR A 26 -3.85 19.41 -28.82
CA THR A 26 -5.21 19.90 -29.04
C THR A 26 -5.53 21.19 -28.31
N ARG A 27 -4.83 21.48 -27.20
CA ARG A 27 -5.08 22.61 -26.28
C ARG A 27 -6.53 22.71 -25.77
N ASN A 28 -7.30 21.64 -25.89
CA ASN A 28 -8.63 21.57 -25.30
C ASN A 28 -8.55 21.76 -23.77
N PRO A 29 -9.64 22.21 -23.11
CA PRO A 29 -9.69 22.30 -21.66
C PRO A 29 -9.20 21.00 -21.03
N GLY A 30 -8.23 21.12 -20.13
CA GLY A 30 -7.54 19.99 -19.53
C GLY A 30 -8.13 19.60 -18.17
N THR A 31 -7.37 18.81 -17.45
CA THR A 31 -7.69 18.41 -16.06
C THR A 31 -7.11 19.43 -15.10
N LYS A 32 -7.97 20.11 -14.35
CA LYS A 32 -7.55 21.02 -13.27
C LYS A 32 -7.20 20.21 -12.02
N VAL A 33 -6.04 20.47 -11.48
CA VAL A 33 -5.56 19.93 -10.19
C VAL A 33 -5.50 21.09 -9.20
N LYS A 34 -6.45 21.12 -8.29
CA LYS A 34 -6.58 22.16 -7.27
C LYS A 34 -6.95 21.55 -5.92
N GLU A 35 -6.76 22.30 -4.84
CA GLU A 35 -7.28 21.89 -3.55
C GLU A 35 -8.82 21.82 -3.58
N GLY A 36 -9.37 20.68 -3.20
CA GLY A 36 -10.82 20.46 -3.25
C GLY A 36 -11.51 21.24 -2.11
N SER A 37 -12.33 22.22 -2.47
CA SER A 37 -13.10 23.01 -1.51
C SER A 37 -14.39 22.34 -1.02
N ASN A 38 -14.73 21.13 -1.45
CA ASN A 38 -15.99 20.44 -1.12
C ASN A 38 -15.80 18.97 -0.70
N MET A 39 -14.78 18.69 0.12
CA MET A 39 -14.55 17.35 0.65
C MET A 39 -15.38 16.99 1.90
N GLU A 40 -16.34 17.78 2.29
CA GLU A 40 -17.12 17.54 3.52
C GLU A 40 -18.13 16.39 3.44
N LYS A 41 -18.34 15.75 2.27
CA LYS A 41 -19.37 14.70 2.12
C LYS A 41 -18.89 13.34 1.63
N LEU A 42 -17.68 13.19 1.12
CA LEU A 42 -17.16 11.89 0.68
C LEU A 42 -15.86 11.59 1.42
N ASN A 43 -15.93 10.72 2.42
CA ASN A 43 -14.76 10.22 3.14
C ASN A 43 -13.77 9.50 2.20
N VAL A 44 -14.25 8.99 1.06
CA VAL A 44 -13.46 8.30 0.02
C VAL A 44 -13.49 9.10 -1.27
N SER A 45 -12.31 9.42 -1.79
CA SER A 45 -12.13 10.20 -3.02
C SER A 45 -11.81 9.33 -4.24
N GLY A 46 -11.39 8.09 -4.03
CA GLY A 46 -11.06 7.17 -5.12
C GLY A 46 -10.52 5.83 -4.65
N VAL A 47 -10.44 4.90 -5.61
CA VAL A 47 -9.85 3.58 -5.47
C VAL A 47 -8.60 3.50 -6.34
N ALA A 48 -7.48 3.10 -5.78
CA ALA A 48 -6.20 2.95 -6.47
C ALA A 48 -5.72 1.51 -6.42
N ARG A 49 -5.08 1.04 -7.49
CA ARG A 49 -4.45 -0.28 -7.59
C ARG A 49 -2.96 -0.14 -7.89
N ASP A 50 -2.17 -1.00 -7.26
CA ASP A 50 -0.75 -1.16 -7.52
C ASP A 50 -0.43 -2.66 -7.64
N ASN A 51 -0.03 -3.09 -8.83
CA ASN A 51 0.34 -4.48 -9.13
C ASN A 51 1.87 -4.70 -9.04
N ASN A 52 2.66 -3.64 -8.94
CA ASN A 52 4.11 -3.75 -8.78
C ASN A 52 4.48 -3.88 -7.30
N CYS A 53 3.97 -4.90 -6.64
CA CYS A 53 4.29 -5.19 -5.25
C CYS A 53 4.54 -6.69 -5.02
N ALA A 54 5.37 -6.99 -4.03
CA ALA A 54 5.58 -8.33 -3.52
C ALA A 54 5.50 -8.31 -1.98
N ARG A 55 4.97 -9.39 -1.41
CA ARG A 55 4.95 -9.61 0.04
C ARG A 55 6.14 -10.44 0.45
N VAL A 56 6.90 -9.95 1.40
CA VAL A 56 7.96 -10.69 2.11
C VAL A 56 7.46 -11.00 3.51
N ALA A 57 7.61 -12.22 3.97
CA ALA A 57 7.34 -12.63 5.35
C ALA A 57 8.56 -13.35 5.91
N ILE A 58 9.13 -12.83 6.98
CA ILE A 58 10.20 -13.46 7.76
C ILE A 58 9.55 -14.08 8.99
N ILE A 59 9.68 -15.40 9.11
CA ILE A 59 8.91 -16.23 10.04
C ILE A 59 9.79 -16.62 11.22
N ASN A 60 9.21 -16.54 12.42
CA ASN A 60 9.83 -16.97 13.67
C ASN A 60 11.21 -16.33 13.98
N LEU A 61 11.28 -15.01 13.82
CA LEU A 61 12.36 -14.18 14.37
C LEU A 61 12.31 -14.17 15.90
N ASN A 62 13.45 -14.00 16.55
CA ASN A 62 13.48 -13.79 18.00
C ASN A 62 12.76 -12.49 18.38
N ASP A 63 11.85 -12.56 19.36
CA ASP A 63 11.11 -11.39 19.86
C ASP A 63 11.95 -10.67 20.93
N THR A 64 12.99 -9.99 20.46
CA THR A 64 13.90 -9.19 21.29
C THR A 64 13.95 -7.74 20.80
N PRO A 65 14.26 -6.78 21.70
CA PRO A 65 14.50 -5.40 21.28
C PRO A 65 15.56 -5.33 20.18
N GLY A 66 15.31 -4.56 19.13
CA GLY A 66 16.23 -4.38 18.01
C GLY A 66 16.03 -5.35 16.82
N THR A 67 15.21 -6.38 16.92
CA THR A 67 14.98 -7.31 15.80
C THR A 67 14.43 -6.60 14.56
N ALA A 68 13.41 -5.75 14.69
CA ALA A 68 12.90 -4.96 13.58
C ALA A 68 13.96 -4.01 13.01
N PHE A 69 14.76 -3.38 13.90
CA PHE A 69 15.86 -2.52 13.47
C PHE A 69 16.88 -3.28 12.60
N LYS A 70 17.29 -4.49 12.98
CA LYS A 70 18.20 -5.31 12.18
C LYS A 70 17.65 -5.60 10.80
N VAL A 71 16.39 -6.03 10.72
CA VAL A 71 15.73 -6.34 9.44
C VAL A 71 15.66 -5.10 8.54
N PHE A 72 15.15 -3.98 9.05
CA PHE A 72 14.91 -2.80 8.21
C PHE A 72 16.18 -1.99 7.93
N SER A 73 17.19 -2.02 8.81
CA SER A 73 18.51 -1.47 8.51
C SER A 73 19.21 -2.24 7.40
N LEU A 74 19.06 -3.57 7.36
CA LEU A 74 19.57 -4.38 6.27
C LEU A 74 18.90 -4.00 4.94
N MET A 75 17.57 -3.86 4.91
CA MET A 75 16.85 -3.42 3.72
C MET A 75 17.29 -2.03 3.26
N ALA A 76 17.42 -1.08 4.19
CA ALA A 76 17.86 0.28 3.90
C ALA A 76 19.30 0.32 3.33
N LYS A 77 20.22 -0.48 3.89
CA LYS A 77 21.60 -0.61 3.38
C LYS A 77 21.63 -1.04 1.92
N HIS A 78 20.67 -1.83 1.48
CA HIS A 78 20.54 -2.29 0.11
C HIS A 78 19.59 -1.44 -0.74
N ASN A 79 19.16 -0.25 -0.27
CA ASN A 79 18.23 0.64 -0.97
C ASN A 79 16.90 -0.04 -1.36
N VAL A 80 16.39 -0.94 -0.52
CA VAL A 80 15.08 -1.55 -0.68
C VAL A 80 14.02 -0.65 -0.07
N ASN A 81 13.09 -0.19 -0.88
CA ASN A 81 11.96 0.61 -0.39
C ASN A 81 10.85 -0.29 0.15
N ILE A 82 10.30 0.06 1.30
CA ILE A 82 9.24 -0.70 1.99
C ILE A 82 8.03 0.21 2.14
N ASP A 83 6.83 -0.33 1.87
CA ASP A 83 5.59 0.45 1.97
C ASP A 83 4.74 0.01 3.19
N ILE A 84 4.31 -1.25 3.25
CA ILE A 84 3.51 -1.77 4.37
C ILE A 84 4.40 -2.62 5.26
N ILE A 85 4.27 -2.46 6.58
CA ILE A 85 4.94 -3.30 7.58
C ILE A 85 3.87 -3.85 8.53
N LEU A 86 3.85 -5.17 8.72
CA LEU A 86 3.06 -5.85 9.74
C LEU A 86 3.97 -6.73 10.59
N GLN A 87 3.81 -6.64 11.89
CA GLN A 87 4.47 -7.51 12.86
C GLN A 87 3.40 -8.28 13.63
N SER A 88 3.53 -9.60 13.70
CA SER A 88 2.64 -10.41 14.53
C SER A 88 2.99 -10.27 16.01
N VAL A 89 1.99 -10.47 16.85
CA VAL A 89 2.23 -10.73 18.27
C VAL A 89 2.89 -12.11 18.39
N GLY A 90 4.07 -12.17 19.01
CA GLY A 90 4.85 -13.40 19.12
C GLY A 90 4.24 -14.40 20.13
N ARG A 91 4.60 -15.66 19.94
CA ARG A 91 4.45 -16.72 20.95
C ARG A 91 5.83 -17.32 21.18
N ASP A 92 6.08 -17.83 22.37
CA ASP A 92 7.34 -18.50 22.71
C ASP A 92 8.60 -17.68 22.39
N ASN A 93 8.54 -16.37 22.63
CA ASN A 93 9.59 -15.41 22.27
C ASN A 93 9.95 -15.37 20.76
N LYS A 94 9.03 -15.77 19.91
CA LYS A 94 9.17 -15.69 18.44
C LYS A 94 8.08 -14.82 17.84
N LYS A 95 8.42 -14.07 16.79
CA LYS A 95 7.50 -13.24 16.02
C LYS A 95 7.77 -13.32 14.52
N SER A 96 6.79 -12.95 13.73
CA SER A 96 6.97 -12.82 12.28
C SER A 96 6.81 -11.37 11.86
N ILE A 97 7.64 -10.95 10.91
CA ILE A 97 7.57 -9.63 10.29
C ILE A 97 7.23 -9.83 8.82
N SER A 98 6.13 -9.21 8.38
CA SER A 98 5.76 -9.17 6.96
C SER A 98 5.83 -7.73 6.46
N PHE A 99 6.32 -7.54 5.25
CA PHE A 99 6.37 -6.22 4.62
C PHE A 99 6.19 -6.33 3.10
N THR A 100 5.87 -5.21 2.47
CA THR A 100 5.75 -5.13 1.01
C THR A 100 6.92 -4.36 0.42
N ILE A 101 7.37 -4.84 -0.73
CA ILE A 101 8.43 -4.27 -1.56
C ILE A 101 7.93 -4.14 -2.99
N ARG A 102 8.69 -3.51 -3.87
CA ARG A 102 8.45 -3.60 -5.31
C ARG A 102 8.68 -5.04 -5.80
N GLN A 103 7.88 -5.51 -6.72
CA GLN A 103 8.00 -6.84 -7.30
C GLN A 103 9.38 -7.06 -7.93
N ASP A 104 9.93 -6.04 -8.59
CA ASP A 104 11.26 -6.07 -9.21
C ASP A 104 12.41 -6.32 -8.21
N ASP A 105 12.19 -6.02 -6.93
CA ASP A 105 13.19 -6.22 -5.87
C ASP A 105 13.13 -7.63 -5.24
N ALA A 106 12.14 -8.46 -5.59
CA ALA A 106 11.85 -9.72 -4.89
C ALA A 106 13.04 -10.69 -4.87
N GLU A 107 13.67 -10.94 -6.02
CA GLU A 107 14.81 -11.85 -6.11
C GLU A 107 16.03 -11.31 -5.34
N ARG A 108 16.29 -10.01 -5.45
CA ARG A 108 17.37 -9.35 -4.73
C ARG A 108 17.17 -9.45 -3.22
N VAL A 109 15.95 -9.21 -2.73
CA VAL A 109 15.62 -9.32 -1.31
C VAL A 109 15.71 -10.76 -0.82
N ALA A 110 15.33 -11.74 -1.63
CA ALA A 110 15.51 -13.15 -1.31
C ALA A 110 16.98 -13.51 -1.06
N GLY A 111 17.89 -13.02 -1.91
CA GLY A 111 19.34 -13.17 -1.74
C GLY A 111 19.84 -12.54 -0.45
N ILE A 112 19.50 -11.26 -0.23
CA ILE A 112 19.90 -10.51 0.97
C ILE A 112 19.45 -11.20 2.27
N LEU A 113 18.21 -11.68 2.32
CA LEU A 113 17.69 -12.36 3.50
C LEU A 113 18.36 -13.72 3.71
N ARG A 114 18.62 -14.48 2.63
CA ARG A 114 19.34 -15.75 2.72
C ARG A 114 20.74 -15.57 3.33
N ASP A 115 21.49 -14.58 2.84
CA ASP A 115 22.85 -14.29 3.32
C ASP A 115 22.85 -13.81 4.78
N ALA A 116 21.75 -13.19 5.20
CA ALA A 116 21.60 -12.69 6.57
C ALA A 116 20.95 -13.68 7.54
N LYS A 117 20.73 -14.94 7.16
CA LYS A 117 19.97 -15.92 7.95
C LYS A 117 20.54 -16.09 9.37
N GLU A 118 21.82 -16.27 9.50
CA GLU A 118 22.48 -16.44 10.81
C GLU A 118 22.38 -15.17 11.67
N MET A 119 22.57 -13.99 11.06
CA MET A 119 22.50 -12.71 11.76
C MET A 119 21.09 -12.38 12.26
N LEU A 120 20.06 -12.71 11.50
CA LEU A 120 18.66 -12.41 11.82
C LEU A 120 18.01 -13.50 12.67
N ASP A 121 18.54 -14.73 12.64
CA ASP A 121 18.05 -15.90 13.37
C ASP A 121 16.53 -16.14 13.17
N TYR A 122 16.15 -16.38 11.92
CA TYR A 122 14.78 -16.68 11.52
C TYR A 122 14.65 -18.16 11.07
N GLU A 123 13.45 -18.69 11.17
CA GLU A 123 13.15 -20.05 10.71
C GLU A 123 13.02 -20.12 9.19
N ASP A 124 12.16 -19.26 8.61
CA ASP A 124 11.84 -19.30 7.19
C ASP A 124 11.56 -17.90 6.62
N VAL A 125 11.67 -17.81 5.28
CA VAL A 125 11.30 -16.61 4.50
C VAL A 125 10.39 -17.00 3.36
N SER A 126 9.21 -16.38 3.31
CA SER A 126 8.26 -16.52 2.21
C SER A 126 8.16 -15.23 1.42
N ILE A 127 8.37 -15.30 0.10
CA ILE A 127 8.17 -14.18 -0.82
C ILE A 127 7.07 -14.54 -1.80
N ASN A 128 6.06 -13.66 -1.90
CA ASN A 128 4.95 -13.82 -2.84
C ASN A 128 4.87 -12.59 -3.75
N THR A 129 5.12 -12.82 -5.04
CA THR A 129 5.06 -11.81 -6.11
C THR A 129 3.70 -11.76 -6.82
N LYS A 130 2.79 -12.71 -6.53
CA LYS A 130 1.44 -12.76 -7.12
C LYS A 130 0.43 -12.07 -6.22
N VAL A 131 0.70 -10.82 -5.88
CA VAL A 131 -0.15 -10.00 -5.02
C VAL A 131 -0.33 -8.62 -5.63
N ALA A 132 -1.46 -7.99 -5.32
CA ALA A 132 -1.75 -6.61 -5.67
C ALA A 132 -2.20 -5.83 -4.43
N LYS A 133 -1.83 -4.56 -4.37
CA LYS A 133 -2.30 -3.64 -3.36
C LYS A 133 -3.46 -2.81 -3.91
N VAL A 134 -4.62 -2.89 -3.26
CA VAL A 134 -5.78 -2.04 -3.55
C VAL A 134 -6.03 -1.11 -2.37
N SER A 135 -6.22 0.15 -2.66
CA SER A 135 -6.36 1.20 -1.64
C SER A 135 -7.56 2.08 -1.93
N ILE A 136 -8.32 2.42 -0.90
CA ILE A 136 -9.21 3.57 -0.92
C ILE A 136 -8.45 4.78 -0.37
N VAL A 137 -8.65 5.93 -0.99
CA VAL A 137 -7.99 7.19 -0.63
C VAL A 137 -9.06 8.24 -0.35
N GLY A 138 -8.83 9.05 0.66
CA GLY A 138 -9.72 10.15 1.02
C GLY A 138 -9.23 10.92 2.23
N ALA A 139 -9.92 12.00 2.56
CA ALA A 139 -9.64 12.77 3.76
C ALA A 139 -10.46 12.26 4.95
N GLY A 140 -9.88 12.28 6.15
CA GLY A 140 -10.60 11.93 7.38
C GLY A 140 -10.90 10.44 7.55
N MET A 141 -10.16 9.54 6.89
CA MET A 141 -10.33 8.10 7.01
C MET A 141 -10.26 7.61 8.46
N ALA A 142 -9.37 8.20 9.27
CA ALA A 142 -9.19 7.85 10.66
C ALA A 142 -10.39 8.25 11.55
N SER A 143 -11.15 9.28 11.17
CA SER A 143 -12.30 9.78 11.91
C SER A 143 -13.65 9.23 11.43
N ALA A 144 -13.67 8.58 10.26
CA ALA A 144 -14.88 8.06 9.64
C ALA A 144 -15.10 6.59 10.01
N ALA A 145 -15.86 6.37 11.06
CA ALA A 145 -16.25 5.01 11.47
C ALA A 145 -16.99 4.28 10.33
N GLY A 146 -16.61 3.02 10.09
CA GLY A 146 -17.27 2.16 9.11
C GLY A 146 -16.70 2.18 7.68
N VAL A 147 -15.78 3.08 7.32
CA VAL A 147 -15.17 3.10 5.99
C VAL A 147 -14.41 1.81 5.69
N ALA A 148 -13.59 1.34 6.64
CA ALA A 148 -12.91 0.06 6.50
C ALA A 148 -13.89 -1.11 6.37
N SER A 149 -14.95 -1.12 7.17
CA SER A 149 -15.98 -2.17 7.14
C SER A 149 -16.65 -2.25 5.77
N LYS A 150 -17.04 -1.12 5.19
CA LYS A 150 -17.62 -1.07 3.82
C LYS A 150 -16.65 -1.61 2.76
N MET A 151 -15.36 -1.27 2.84
CA MET A 151 -14.36 -1.81 1.93
C MET A 151 -14.24 -3.33 2.06
N PHE A 152 -14.22 -3.83 3.29
CA PHE A 152 -14.11 -5.28 3.55
C PHE A 152 -15.39 -6.03 3.16
N GLU A 153 -16.56 -5.43 3.35
CA GLU A 153 -17.85 -5.96 2.88
C GLU A 153 -17.87 -6.12 1.36
N ALA A 154 -17.43 -5.11 0.60
CA ALA A 154 -17.32 -5.18 -0.85
C ALA A 154 -16.40 -6.32 -1.31
N LEU A 155 -15.26 -6.49 -0.66
CA LEU A 155 -14.32 -7.57 -0.97
C LEU A 155 -14.89 -8.94 -0.61
N ALA A 156 -15.53 -9.07 0.55
CA ALA A 156 -16.18 -10.31 0.98
C ALA A 156 -17.32 -10.70 0.04
N GLY A 157 -18.18 -9.77 -0.35
CA GLY A 157 -19.25 -9.97 -1.32
C GLY A 157 -18.74 -10.38 -2.71
N ALA A 158 -17.52 -9.93 -3.06
CA ALA A 158 -16.82 -10.36 -4.27
C ALA A 158 -16.05 -11.69 -4.11
N GLY A 159 -16.04 -12.32 -2.93
CA GLY A 159 -15.30 -13.55 -2.68
C GLY A 159 -13.78 -13.38 -2.67
N ILE A 160 -13.29 -12.18 -2.35
CA ILE A 160 -11.86 -11.83 -2.39
C ILE A 160 -11.26 -11.89 -0.98
N ASN A 161 -10.23 -12.69 -0.81
CA ASN A 161 -9.55 -12.83 0.47
C ASN A 161 -8.46 -11.76 0.66
N ILE A 162 -8.42 -11.18 1.87
CA ILE A 162 -7.44 -10.15 2.25
C ILE A 162 -6.22 -10.83 2.89
N ARG A 163 -5.02 -10.50 2.40
CA ARG A 163 -3.73 -11.02 2.89
C ARG A 163 -3.09 -10.13 3.94
N MET A 164 -3.21 -8.80 3.76
CA MET A 164 -2.68 -7.79 4.67
C MET A 164 -3.60 -6.58 4.66
N ILE A 165 -3.63 -5.84 5.75
CA ILE A 165 -4.36 -4.58 5.89
C ILE A 165 -3.39 -3.53 6.42
N SER A 166 -3.46 -2.32 5.88
CA SER A 166 -2.75 -1.16 6.39
C SER A 166 -3.66 0.06 6.34
N THR A 167 -3.64 0.86 7.39
CA THR A 167 -4.46 2.07 7.51
C THR A 167 -3.60 3.28 7.81
N SER A 168 -3.98 4.43 7.28
CA SER A 168 -3.42 5.74 7.60
C SER A 168 -4.55 6.78 7.65
N GLU A 169 -4.22 8.04 7.92
CA GLU A 169 -5.19 9.13 7.98
C GLU A 169 -5.91 9.38 6.65
N ILE A 170 -5.26 9.05 5.53
CA ILE A 170 -5.73 9.37 4.18
C ILE A 170 -5.98 8.15 3.30
N LYS A 171 -5.65 6.93 3.75
CA LYS A 171 -5.86 5.71 2.96
C LYS A 171 -6.04 4.47 3.82
N ILE A 172 -6.83 3.52 3.30
CA ILE A 172 -6.89 2.14 3.76
C ILE A 172 -6.44 1.27 2.59
N SER A 173 -5.47 0.41 2.84
CA SER A 173 -4.88 -0.46 1.81
C SER A 173 -5.05 -1.92 2.21
N VAL A 174 -5.36 -2.75 1.24
CA VAL A 174 -5.37 -4.21 1.38
C VAL A 174 -4.43 -4.83 0.37
N LEU A 175 -3.78 -5.90 0.78
CA LEU A 175 -3.06 -6.79 -0.13
C LEU A 175 -3.94 -8.00 -0.41
N ILE A 176 -4.11 -8.31 -1.68
CA ILE A 176 -4.94 -9.42 -2.19
C ILE A 176 -4.15 -10.21 -3.22
N ASN A 177 -4.70 -11.30 -3.75
CA ASN A 177 -4.09 -11.96 -4.90
C ASN A 177 -4.16 -11.03 -6.13
N GLU A 178 -3.13 -11.07 -6.96
CA GLU A 178 -3.04 -10.21 -8.16
C GLU A 178 -4.20 -10.46 -9.13
N GLU A 179 -4.60 -11.72 -9.32
CA GLU A 179 -5.70 -12.13 -10.20
C GLU A 179 -7.05 -11.50 -9.83
N ASP A 180 -7.25 -11.17 -8.55
CA ASP A 180 -8.47 -10.56 -8.04
C ASP A 180 -8.48 -9.03 -8.15
N SER A 181 -7.38 -8.40 -8.58
CA SER A 181 -7.16 -6.97 -8.42
C SER A 181 -8.16 -6.09 -9.18
N GLU A 182 -8.56 -6.47 -10.40
CA GLU A 182 -9.55 -5.73 -11.18
C GLU A 182 -10.96 -5.87 -10.60
N LYS A 183 -11.31 -7.08 -10.20
CA LYS A 183 -12.58 -7.37 -9.55
C LYS A 183 -12.72 -6.62 -8.23
N ALA A 184 -11.62 -6.53 -7.46
CA ALA A 184 -11.57 -5.79 -6.21
C ALA A 184 -11.79 -4.29 -6.41
N VAL A 185 -11.10 -3.68 -7.38
CA VAL A 185 -11.28 -2.24 -7.70
C VAL A 185 -12.73 -1.95 -8.06
N LYS A 186 -13.33 -2.79 -8.91
CA LYS A 186 -14.74 -2.61 -9.31
C LYS A 186 -15.68 -2.75 -8.12
N ALA A 187 -15.57 -3.81 -7.33
CA ALA A 187 -16.44 -4.04 -6.18
C ALA A 187 -16.36 -2.91 -5.14
N ILE A 188 -15.15 -2.45 -4.85
CA ILE A 188 -14.94 -1.32 -3.92
C ILE A 188 -15.49 -0.02 -4.54
N HIS A 189 -15.24 0.23 -5.82
CA HIS A 189 -15.77 1.42 -6.49
C HIS A 189 -17.30 1.46 -6.45
N ASP A 190 -17.95 0.36 -6.80
CA ASP A 190 -19.41 0.26 -6.79
C ASP A 190 -19.99 0.46 -5.37
N GLN A 191 -19.30 -0.01 -4.33
CA GLN A 191 -19.70 0.17 -2.93
C GLN A 191 -19.63 1.62 -2.42
N PHE A 192 -18.70 2.42 -2.94
CA PHE A 192 -18.48 3.79 -2.47
C PHE A 192 -19.04 4.85 -3.41
N PHE A 193 -19.21 4.55 -4.69
CA PHE A 193 -19.57 5.50 -5.74
C PHE A 193 -20.73 5.01 -6.62
N GLY A 194 -21.22 3.77 -6.43
CA GLY A 194 -22.44 3.27 -7.09
C GLY A 194 -23.67 4.00 -6.57
N ASP A 195 -24.62 4.29 -7.48
CA ASP A 195 -25.92 4.90 -7.20
C ASP A 195 -26.84 3.95 -6.42
#